data_f0ba2f24b76682e2dc5b6a92d1500d9c
#
_entry.id   f0ba2f24b76682e2dc5b6a92d1500d9c
#
_cell.length_a   1.000
_cell.length_b   1.000
_cell.length_c   1.000
_cell.angle_alpha   90.00
_cell.angle_beta   90.00
_cell.angle_gamma   90.00
#
_symmetry.space_group_name_H-M   'P 1'
#
loop_
_entity.id
_entity.type
_entity.pdbx_description
1 polymer ?
#
loop_
_entity_poly.entity_id
_entity_poly.type
_entity_poly.pdbx_seq_one_letter_code
_entity_poly.pdbx_strand_id
1 'polypeptide(L)'
;MDADVLNVGVRFLLYIELAVLFGVPLFAGWLLRSADNVAVFESWRLTLRFIAWAAIVTAALGLSVMAVQMAGAWNAAWNRKMLLAVIGTPYGQAWLFRIAALFGVAVLLLWPLRRAPERAIAISLAGIALGSLAWGGHALALQGPARAVHLTADVLHLLAAGAWIGAIVALRGMVASAAKSRDGDDIRVAARALGGFATDGTVIVATVILSGSINGWMIVGFEGAAAAIETPYGVLLLAKLFLFSVMLWLAALNRFRLVPKLETALNEGQRDQALGHLKRSLMLEYCLAFAVLALVAVLGTLAPLPE
;
A
#
# COMPACT_ATOMS: atom_id res chain seq x y z
N MET A 1 -9.03 -2.23 -26.37
CA MET A 1 -9.09 -2.07 -24.91
C MET A 1 -9.08 -0.58 -24.65
N ASP A 2 -10.00 -0.08 -23.85
CA ASP A 2 -10.12 1.33 -23.54
C ASP A 2 -8.89 1.79 -22.74
N ALA A 3 -8.32 2.96 -23.07
CA ALA A 3 -7.14 3.51 -22.40
C ALA A 3 -7.43 3.77 -20.91
N ASP A 4 -8.67 4.10 -20.57
CA ASP A 4 -9.09 4.35 -19.19
C ASP A 4 -9.11 3.06 -18.35
N VAL A 5 -9.59 1.95 -18.93
CA VAL A 5 -9.54 0.64 -18.26
C VAL A 5 -8.11 0.21 -18.02
N LEU A 6 -7.21 0.44 -18.99
CA LEU A 6 -5.79 0.13 -18.82
C LEU A 6 -5.14 1.01 -17.74
N ASN A 7 -5.49 2.30 -17.68
CA ASN A 7 -5.02 3.20 -16.63
C ASN A 7 -5.44 2.73 -15.24
N VAL A 8 -6.70 2.32 -15.06
CA VAL A 8 -7.16 1.72 -13.79
C VAL A 8 -6.34 0.48 -13.43
N GLY A 9 -6.08 -0.41 -14.39
CA GLY A 9 -5.26 -1.61 -14.17
C GLY A 9 -3.82 -1.29 -13.77
N VAL A 10 -3.18 -0.34 -14.45
CA VAL A 10 -1.83 0.14 -14.11
C VAL A 10 -1.80 0.75 -12.70
N ARG A 11 -2.77 1.60 -12.35
CA ARG A 11 -2.88 2.20 -11.01
C ARG A 11 -3.05 1.13 -9.93
N PHE A 12 -3.93 0.16 -10.15
CA PHE A 12 -4.16 -0.93 -9.22
C PHE A 12 -2.89 -1.75 -8.96
N LEU A 13 -2.20 -2.15 -10.03
CA LEU A 13 -0.94 -2.88 -9.91
C LEU A 13 0.11 -2.06 -9.16
N LEU A 14 0.31 -0.78 -9.51
CA LEU A 14 1.26 0.08 -8.81
C LEU A 14 0.93 0.25 -7.31
N TYR A 15 -0.34 0.40 -6.94
CA TYR A 15 -0.72 0.49 -5.53
C TYR A 15 -0.32 -0.77 -4.76
N ILE A 16 -0.58 -1.96 -5.33
CA ILE A 16 -0.20 -3.24 -4.70
C ILE A 16 1.33 -3.36 -4.61
N GLU A 17 2.01 -3.21 -5.74
CA GLU A 17 3.45 -3.38 -5.85
C GLU A 17 4.20 -2.46 -4.88
N LEU A 18 3.86 -1.17 -4.88
CA LEU A 18 4.52 -0.16 -4.06
C LEU A 18 4.18 -0.31 -2.57
N ALA A 19 2.93 -0.64 -2.22
CA ALA A 19 2.54 -0.92 -0.85
C ALA A 19 3.30 -2.12 -0.27
N VAL A 20 3.48 -3.19 -1.06
CA VAL A 20 4.23 -4.38 -0.63
C VAL A 20 5.73 -4.09 -0.57
N LEU A 21 6.30 -3.40 -1.58
CA LEU A 21 7.72 -3.04 -1.61
C LEU A 21 8.13 -2.12 -0.47
N PHE A 22 7.26 -1.25 -0.01
CA PHE A 22 7.50 -0.38 1.14
C PHE A 22 7.17 -1.07 2.45
N GLY A 23 5.94 -1.60 2.58
CA GLY A 23 5.39 -2.00 3.87
C GLY A 23 5.95 -3.32 4.40
N VAL A 24 6.26 -4.32 3.54
CA VAL A 24 6.87 -5.58 3.99
C VAL A 24 8.29 -5.36 4.53
N PRO A 25 9.20 -4.65 3.83
CA PRO A 25 10.50 -4.31 4.39
C PRO A 25 10.43 -3.43 5.64
N LEU A 26 9.49 -2.48 5.70
CA LEU A 26 9.29 -1.65 6.88
C LEU A 26 8.88 -2.51 8.08
N PHE A 27 7.92 -3.42 7.91
CA PHE A 27 7.50 -4.34 8.96
C PHE A 27 8.66 -5.23 9.40
N ALA A 28 9.29 -5.96 8.49
CA ALA A 28 10.34 -6.90 8.80
C ALA A 28 11.62 -6.23 9.33
N GLY A 29 11.99 -5.07 8.78
CA GLY A 29 13.23 -4.39 9.11
C GLY A 29 13.18 -3.45 10.31
N TRP A 30 12.01 -2.96 10.65
CA TRP A 30 11.84 -1.91 11.67
C TRP A 30 10.77 -2.20 12.72
N LEU A 31 9.55 -2.60 12.28
CA LEU A 31 8.43 -2.83 13.20
C LEU A 31 8.54 -4.17 13.92
N LEU A 32 9.16 -5.17 13.32
CA LEU A 32 9.43 -6.46 13.95
C LEU A 32 10.59 -6.33 14.92
N ARG A 33 10.27 -6.15 16.20
CA ARG A 33 11.24 -5.98 17.30
C ARG A 33 11.75 -7.34 17.78
N SER A 34 12.39 -8.13 16.92
CA SER A 34 12.95 -9.42 17.28
C SER A 34 14.33 -9.63 16.64
N ALA A 35 15.12 -10.55 17.20
CA ALA A 35 16.39 -10.98 16.62
C ALA A 35 16.20 -11.59 15.24
N ASP A 36 14.98 -12.02 14.91
CA ASP A 36 14.64 -12.70 13.66
C ASP A 36 14.33 -11.72 12.50
N ASN A 37 14.39 -10.41 12.75
CA ASN A 37 14.01 -9.39 11.76
C ASN A 37 14.81 -9.52 10.45
N VAL A 38 16.09 -9.87 10.51
CA VAL A 38 16.94 -10.09 9.32
C VAL A 38 16.50 -11.33 8.56
N ALA A 39 16.21 -12.42 9.26
CA ALA A 39 15.77 -13.67 8.65
C ALA A 39 14.40 -13.49 7.96
N VAL A 40 13.46 -12.80 8.61
CA VAL A 40 12.17 -12.47 8.02
C VAL A 40 12.34 -11.58 6.80
N PHE A 41 13.16 -10.55 6.85
CA PHE A 41 13.45 -9.69 5.70
C PHE A 41 14.03 -10.50 4.53
N GLU A 42 15.05 -11.32 4.80
CA GLU A 42 15.72 -12.12 3.76
C GLU A 42 14.78 -13.18 3.13
N SER A 43 13.83 -13.73 3.90
CA SER A 43 12.83 -14.65 3.35
C SER A 43 11.94 -14.01 2.27
N TRP A 44 11.71 -12.70 2.35
CA TRP A 44 10.94 -11.94 1.37
C TRP A 44 11.78 -11.38 0.22
N ARG A 45 13.11 -11.34 0.34
CA ARG A 45 14.00 -10.62 -0.58
C ARG A 45 13.81 -10.99 -2.05
N LEU A 46 13.69 -12.29 -2.37
CA LEU A 46 13.47 -12.72 -3.76
C LEU A 46 12.12 -12.24 -4.30
N THR A 47 11.06 -12.38 -3.51
CA THR A 47 9.72 -11.90 -3.87
C THR A 47 9.72 -10.38 -4.09
N LEU A 48 10.32 -9.62 -3.17
CA LEU A 48 10.43 -8.16 -3.28
C LEU A 48 11.23 -7.74 -4.51
N ARG A 49 12.31 -8.48 -4.86
CA ARG A 49 13.08 -8.23 -6.09
C ARG A 49 12.23 -8.41 -7.34
N PHE A 50 11.43 -9.48 -7.42
CA PHE A 50 10.49 -9.68 -8.51
C PHE A 50 9.47 -8.56 -8.61
N ILE A 51 8.88 -8.16 -7.48
CA ILE A 51 7.91 -7.06 -7.43
C ILE A 51 8.56 -5.74 -7.85
N ALA A 52 9.82 -5.46 -7.47
CA ALA A 52 10.51 -4.24 -7.87
C ALA A 52 10.70 -4.15 -9.40
N TRP A 53 11.08 -5.24 -10.04
CA TRP A 53 11.19 -5.29 -11.51
C TRP A 53 9.83 -5.18 -12.18
N ALA A 54 8.80 -5.85 -11.66
CA ALA A 54 7.43 -5.73 -12.15
C ALA A 54 6.94 -4.29 -12.03
N ALA A 55 7.17 -3.63 -10.90
CA ALA A 55 6.78 -2.24 -10.66
C ALA A 55 7.47 -1.25 -11.62
N ILE A 56 8.73 -1.50 -12.01
CA ILE A 56 9.42 -0.71 -13.05
C ILE A 56 8.70 -0.85 -14.39
N VAL A 57 8.35 -2.08 -14.77
CA VAL A 57 7.60 -2.33 -16.02
C VAL A 57 6.23 -1.70 -15.96
N THR A 58 5.49 -1.87 -14.87
CA THR A 58 4.17 -1.26 -14.65
C THR A 58 4.25 0.28 -14.70
N ALA A 59 5.30 0.86 -14.10
CA ALA A 59 5.54 2.30 -14.18
C ALA A 59 5.84 2.77 -15.60
N ALA A 60 6.67 2.05 -16.37
CA ALA A 60 6.94 2.38 -17.76
C ALA A 60 5.68 2.29 -18.63
N LEU A 61 4.84 1.27 -18.43
CA LEU A 61 3.55 1.14 -19.10
C LEU A 61 2.62 2.32 -18.76
N GLY A 62 2.63 2.78 -17.52
CA GLY A 62 1.83 3.93 -17.10
C GLY A 62 2.19 5.23 -17.83
N LEU A 63 3.48 5.48 -18.11
CA LEU A 63 3.90 6.61 -18.94
C LEU A 63 3.35 6.50 -20.38
N SER A 64 3.38 5.29 -20.95
CA SER A 64 2.83 5.04 -22.29
C SER A 64 1.31 5.22 -22.33
N VAL A 65 0.59 4.74 -21.32
CA VAL A 65 -0.86 4.94 -21.18
C VAL A 65 -1.22 6.42 -21.08
N MET A 66 -0.45 7.19 -20.30
CA MET A 66 -0.63 8.65 -20.19
C MET A 66 -0.43 9.35 -21.53
N ALA A 67 0.57 8.95 -22.32
CA ALA A 67 0.77 9.49 -23.67
C ALA A 67 -0.42 9.20 -24.60
N VAL A 68 -1.01 8.01 -24.49
CA VAL A 68 -2.23 7.63 -25.24
C VAL A 68 -3.42 8.49 -24.81
N GLN A 69 -3.63 8.69 -23.50
CA GLN A 69 -4.73 9.51 -22.99
C GLN A 69 -4.58 10.98 -23.41
N MET A 70 -3.36 11.54 -23.38
CA MET A 70 -3.12 12.92 -23.86
C MET A 70 -3.33 13.10 -25.35
N ALA A 71 -3.01 12.11 -26.17
CA ALA A 71 -3.09 12.18 -27.61
C ALA A 71 -4.40 11.65 -28.20
N GLY A 72 -5.18 10.88 -27.45
CA GLY A 72 -6.37 10.19 -27.93
C GLY A 72 -6.09 9.06 -28.93
N ALA A 73 -4.84 8.62 -29.08
CA ALA A 73 -4.44 7.65 -30.10
C ALA A 73 -3.35 6.69 -29.61
N TRP A 74 -3.49 5.40 -29.92
CA TRP A 74 -2.59 4.33 -29.46
C TRP A 74 -1.15 4.43 -29.98
N ASN A 75 -0.95 5.02 -31.15
CA ASN A 75 0.39 5.25 -31.70
C ASN A 75 1.22 6.23 -30.84
N ALA A 76 0.59 7.01 -29.97
CA ALA A 76 1.27 7.89 -29.04
C ALA A 76 2.05 7.12 -27.95
N ALA A 77 1.68 5.88 -27.65
CA ALA A 77 2.34 5.03 -26.66
C ALA A 77 3.86 4.90 -26.89
N TRP A 78 4.29 4.96 -28.15
CA TRP A 78 5.69 4.81 -28.59
C TRP A 78 6.24 6.09 -29.23
N ASN A 79 5.43 7.15 -29.32
CA ASN A 79 5.85 8.40 -29.94
C ASN A 79 6.79 9.19 -29.02
N ARG A 80 8.06 9.31 -29.42
CA ARG A 80 9.09 10.00 -28.64
C ARG A 80 8.70 11.42 -28.26
N LYS A 81 8.05 12.18 -29.18
CA LYS A 81 7.64 13.57 -28.90
C LYS A 81 6.59 13.63 -27.79
N MET A 82 5.60 12.71 -27.84
CA MET A 82 4.56 12.63 -26.83
C MET A 82 5.09 12.16 -25.48
N LEU A 83 5.96 11.14 -25.46
CA LEU A 83 6.59 10.70 -24.22
C LEU A 83 7.43 11.80 -23.59
N LEU A 84 8.19 12.56 -24.36
CA LEU A 84 8.94 13.73 -23.85
C LEU A 84 8.02 14.84 -23.36
N ALA A 85 6.87 15.07 -24.00
CA ALA A 85 5.87 16.02 -23.52
C ALA A 85 5.29 15.61 -22.19
N VAL A 86 4.94 14.31 -21.98
CA VAL A 86 4.49 13.76 -20.69
C VAL A 86 5.57 13.97 -19.62
N ILE A 87 6.81 13.59 -19.91
CA ILE A 87 7.96 13.71 -18.98
C ILE A 87 8.23 15.18 -18.60
N GLY A 88 7.96 16.13 -19.49
CA GLY A 88 8.08 17.56 -19.22
C GLY A 88 7.07 18.12 -18.22
N THR A 89 6.02 17.37 -17.89
CA THR A 89 5.03 17.76 -16.89
C THR A 89 5.48 17.41 -15.47
N PRO A 90 4.99 18.12 -14.42
CA PRO A 90 5.23 17.75 -13.02
C PRO A 90 4.82 16.30 -12.70
N TYR A 91 3.75 15.83 -13.34
CA TYR A 91 3.29 14.44 -13.24
C TYR A 91 4.31 13.45 -13.82
N GLY A 92 4.80 13.69 -15.04
CA GLY A 92 5.80 12.85 -15.69
C GLY A 92 7.15 12.85 -14.95
N GLN A 93 7.54 13.98 -14.36
CA GLN A 93 8.73 14.05 -13.49
C GLN A 93 8.58 13.11 -12.27
N ALA A 94 7.41 13.11 -11.61
CA ALA A 94 7.15 12.18 -10.50
C ALA A 94 7.28 10.71 -10.93
N TRP A 95 6.90 10.37 -12.16
CA TRP A 95 7.10 9.02 -12.71
C TRP A 95 8.58 8.68 -12.91
N LEU A 96 9.39 9.61 -13.38
CA LEU A 96 10.85 9.38 -13.50
C LEU A 96 11.49 9.16 -12.12
N PHE A 97 11.14 9.98 -11.12
CA PHE A 97 11.62 9.78 -9.75
C PHE A 97 11.19 8.42 -9.20
N ARG A 98 9.96 7.99 -9.48
CA ARG A 98 9.45 6.65 -9.10
C ARG A 98 10.28 5.54 -9.74
N ILE A 99 10.50 5.60 -11.05
CA ILE A 99 11.28 4.59 -11.76
C ILE A 99 12.72 4.55 -11.25
N ALA A 100 13.35 5.71 -11.02
CA ALA A 100 14.70 5.78 -10.46
C ALA A 100 14.77 5.18 -9.05
N ALA A 101 13.80 5.49 -8.17
CA ALA A 101 13.73 4.91 -6.83
C ALA A 101 13.51 3.39 -6.87
N LEU A 102 12.61 2.91 -7.74
CA LEU A 102 12.37 1.48 -7.94
C LEU A 102 13.59 0.75 -8.46
N PHE A 103 14.33 1.36 -9.39
CA PHE A 103 15.58 0.81 -9.88
C PHE A 103 16.62 0.69 -8.75
N GLY A 104 16.72 1.71 -7.90
CA GLY A 104 17.57 1.68 -6.71
C GLY A 104 17.20 0.52 -5.77
N VAL A 105 15.89 0.33 -5.49
CA VAL A 105 15.38 -0.82 -4.70
C VAL A 105 15.75 -2.15 -5.38
N ALA A 106 15.50 -2.29 -6.68
CA ALA A 106 15.76 -3.52 -7.42
C ALA A 106 17.24 -3.89 -7.38
N VAL A 107 18.14 -2.91 -7.55
CA VAL A 107 19.60 -3.09 -7.48
C VAL A 107 20.03 -3.49 -6.06
N LEU A 108 19.54 -2.80 -5.02
CA LEU A 108 19.86 -3.16 -3.63
C LEU A 108 19.45 -4.59 -3.29
N LEU A 109 18.28 -5.04 -3.76
CA LEU A 109 17.76 -6.38 -3.50
C LEU A 109 18.50 -7.51 -4.28
N LEU A 110 19.49 -7.17 -5.12
CA LEU A 110 20.36 -8.18 -5.73
C LEU A 110 21.26 -8.87 -4.70
N TRP A 111 21.64 -8.16 -3.63
CA TRP A 111 22.45 -8.66 -2.53
C TRP A 111 21.66 -8.83 -1.24
N PRO A 112 22.08 -9.68 -0.31
CA PRO A 112 21.52 -9.77 1.02
C PRO A 112 21.70 -8.45 1.79
N LEU A 113 20.60 -7.88 2.31
CA LEU A 113 20.62 -6.63 3.08
C LEU A 113 20.73 -6.93 4.58
N ARG A 114 21.92 -7.33 5.01
CA ARG A 114 22.15 -7.73 6.41
C ARG A 114 22.32 -6.55 7.37
N ARG A 115 22.78 -5.40 6.86
CA ARG A 115 23.03 -4.21 7.68
C ARG A 115 21.77 -3.34 7.77
N ALA A 116 21.54 -2.76 8.95
CA ALA A 116 20.39 -1.87 9.17
C ALA A 116 20.35 -0.67 8.21
N PRO A 117 21.45 0.04 7.90
CA PRO A 117 21.40 1.16 6.96
C PRO A 117 21.04 0.73 5.53
N GLU A 118 21.46 -0.46 5.08
CA GLU A 118 21.10 -0.99 3.74
C GLU A 118 19.58 -1.19 3.63
N ARG A 119 18.97 -1.79 4.66
CA ARG A 119 17.50 -1.95 4.75
C ARG A 119 16.79 -0.61 4.83
N ALA A 120 17.32 0.33 5.62
CA ALA A 120 16.75 1.67 5.74
C ALA A 120 16.74 2.41 4.39
N ILE A 121 17.83 2.32 3.60
CA ILE A 121 17.89 2.90 2.26
C ILE A 121 16.85 2.26 1.34
N ALA A 122 16.73 0.92 1.33
CA ALA A 122 15.74 0.23 0.51
C ALA A 122 14.30 0.63 0.87
N ILE A 123 13.98 0.73 2.19
CA ILE A 123 12.68 1.18 2.69
C ILE A 123 12.42 2.63 2.29
N SER A 124 13.42 3.52 2.42
CA SER A 124 13.28 4.94 2.05
C SER A 124 13.03 5.11 0.55
N LEU A 125 13.77 4.41 -0.30
CA LEU A 125 13.54 4.45 -1.75
C LEU A 125 12.15 3.91 -2.13
N ALA A 126 11.71 2.81 -1.52
CA ALA A 126 10.37 2.29 -1.73
C ALA A 126 9.28 3.27 -1.24
N GLY A 127 9.53 3.95 -0.10
CA GLY A 127 8.66 5.01 0.42
C GLY A 127 8.58 6.23 -0.51
N ILE A 128 9.70 6.66 -1.10
CA ILE A 128 9.74 7.71 -2.13
C ILE A 128 8.92 7.29 -3.35
N ALA A 129 9.10 6.04 -3.82
CA ALA A 129 8.33 5.52 -4.95
C ALA A 129 6.81 5.51 -4.65
N LEU A 130 6.41 5.05 -3.45
CA LEU A 130 5.01 5.02 -3.02
C LEU A 130 4.45 6.44 -2.85
N GLY A 131 5.15 7.32 -2.13
CA GLY A 131 4.74 8.71 -1.90
C GLY A 131 4.61 9.50 -3.21
N SER A 132 5.41 9.18 -4.23
CA SER A 132 5.33 9.83 -5.54
C SER A 132 3.98 9.65 -6.25
N LEU A 133 3.13 8.69 -5.83
CA LEU A 133 1.77 8.52 -6.33
C LEU A 133 0.87 9.74 -6.03
N ALA A 134 1.15 10.49 -4.96
CA ALA A 134 0.42 11.70 -4.60
C ALA A 134 0.44 12.77 -5.72
N TRP A 135 1.48 12.80 -6.56
CA TRP A 135 1.57 13.69 -7.72
C TRP A 135 0.64 13.30 -8.87
N GLY A 136 -0.06 12.18 -8.78
CA GLY A 136 -1.11 11.79 -9.73
C GLY A 136 -2.54 12.08 -9.23
N GLY A 137 -2.69 12.73 -8.07
CA GLY A 137 -3.96 13.02 -7.42
C GLY A 137 -4.46 14.45 -7.61
N HIS A 138 -5.60 14.76 -6.98
CA HIS A 138 -6.28 16.07 -7.03
C HIS A 138 -5.47 17.21 -6.39
N ALA A 139 -4.44 16.93 -5.59
CA ALA A 139 -3.60 17.93 -4.94
C ALA A 139 -2.92 18.89 -5.94
N LEU A 140 -2.68 18.45 -7.18
CA LEU A 140 -2.06 19.31 -8.22
C LEU A 140 -2.99 20.40 -8.75
N ALA A 141 -4.29 20.27 -8.59
CA ALA A 141 -5.25 21.29 -8.98
C ALA A 141 -5.25 22.53 -8.04
N LEU A 142 -4.73 22.38 -6.82
CA LEU A 142 -4.64 23.43 -5.82
C LEU A 142 -3.37 24.26 -5.98
N GLN A 143 -3.38 25.49 -5.40
CA GLN A 143 -2.24 26.40 -5.38
C GLN A 143 -1.91 26.85 -3.95
N GLY A 144 -0.69 27.35 -3.75
CA GLY A 144 -0.27 27.91 -2.47
C GLY A 144 -0.21 26.91 -1.31
N PRO A 145 -0.46 27.37 -0.07
CA PRO A 145 -0.37 26.54 1.14
C PRO A 145 -1.34 25.35 1.15
N ALA A 146 -2.54 25.49 0.57
CA ALA A 146 -3.52 24.44 0.49
C ALA A 146 -2.99 23.23 -0.29
N ARG A 147 -2.27 23.46 -1.40
CA ARG A 147 -1.60 22.39 -2.16
C ARG A 147 -0.58 21.63 -1.29
N ALA A 148 0.24 22.35 -0.51
CA ALA A 148 1.26 21.73 0.33
C ALA A 148 0.62 20.86 1.41
N VAL A 149 -0.46 21.32 2.06
CA VAL A 149 -1.21 20.56 3.06
C VAL A 149 -1.80 19.28 2.45
N HIS A 150 -2.49 19.42 1.31
CA HIS A 150 -3.11 18.26 0.64
C HIS A 150 -2.06 17.24 0.19
N LEU A 151 -0.99 17.69 -0.47
CA LEU A 151 0.08 16.80 -0.92
C LEU A 151 0.75 16.06 0.26
N THR A 152 0.98 16.77 1.37
CA THR A 152 1.55 16.15 2.58
C THR A 152 0.60 15.11 3.16
N ALA A 153 -0.69 15.43 3.26
CA ALA A 153 -1.71 14.50 3.72
C ALA A 153 -1.80 13.26 2.81
N ASP A 154 -1.74 13.45 1.48
CA ASP A 154 -1.75 12.35 0.51
C ASP A 154 -0.52 11.44 0.66
N VAL A 155 0.69 12.01 0.77
CA VAL A 155 1.92 11.24 1.00
C VAL A 155 1.84 10.45 2.30
N LEU A 156 1.42 11.09 3.41
CA LEU A 156 1.27 10.41 4.70
C LEU A 156 0.22 9.31 4.65
N HIS A 157 -0.90 9.54 3.95
CA HIS A 157 -1.95 8.54 3.74
C HIS A 157 -1.42 7.32 2.98
N LEU A 158 -0.71 7.53 1.88
CA LEU A 158 -0.12 6.47 1.07
C LEU A 158 0.92 5.66 1.86
N LEU A 159 1.82 6.33 2.59
CA LEU A 159 2.83 5.66 3.40
C LEU A 159 2.21 4.86 4.55
N ALA A 160 1.25 5.44 5.27
CA ALA A 160 0.58 4.73 6.36
C ALA A 160 -0.27 3.56 5.85
N ALA A 161 -1.01 3.73 4.75
CA ALA A 161 -1.75 2.64 4.11
C ALA A 161 -0.80 1.53 3.60
N GLY A 162 0.32 1.90 2.97
CA GLY A 162 1.34 0.96 2.53
C GLY A 162 1.98 0.19 3.68
N ALA A 163 2.29 0.87 4.80
CA ALA A 163 2.79 0.24 6.02
C ALA A 163 1.79 -0.78 6.59
N TRP A 164 0.50 -0.43 6.63
CA TRP A 164 -0.54 -1.34 7.12
C TRP A 164 -0.73 -2.55 6.20
N ILE A 165 -0.85 -2.34 4.89
CA ILE A 165 -0.99 -3.42 3.90
C ILE A 165 0.22 -4.35 3.93
N GLY A 166 1.43 -3.80 3.97
CA GLY A 166 2.66 -4.59 4.06
C GLY A 166 2.75 -5.40 5.35
N ALA A 167 2.31 -4.85 6.48
CA ALA A 167 2.23 -5.59 7.74
C ALA A 167 1.23 -6.76 7.64
N ILE A 168 0.03 -6.55 7.06
CA ILE A 168 -0.96 -7.64 6.84
C ILE A 168 -0.35 -8.74 5.96
N VAL A 169 0.34 -8.37 4.87
CA VAL A 169 0.99 -9.33 3.96
C VAL A 169 2.07 -10.13 4.69
N ALA A 170 2.95 -9.46 5.45
CA ALA A 170 4.03 -10.10 6.19
C ALA A 170 3.50 -11.01 7.30
N LEU A 171 2.57 -10.51 8.14
CA LEU A 171 1.96 -11.27 9.24
C LEU A 171 1.20 -12.50 8.73
N ARG A 172 0.43 -12.34 7.63
CA ARG A 172 -0.24 -13.47 6.99
C ARG A 172 0.76 -14.52 6.51
N GLY A 173 1.88 -14.09 5.92
CA GLY A 173 2.97 -14.97 5.49
C GLY A 173 3.56 -15.76 6.66
N MET A 174 3.87 -15.06 7.77
CA MET A 174 4.41 -15.67 8.99
C MET A 174 3.43 -16.70 9.59
N VAL A 175 2.15 -16.34 9.74
CA VAL A 175 1.11 -17.22 10.26
C VAL A 175 0.88 -18.43 9.34
N ALA A 176 0.92 -18.23 8.02
CA ALA A 176 0.79 -19.33 7.06
C ALA A 176 1.98 -20.29 7.10
N SER A 177 3.20 -19.79 7.26
CA SER A 177 4.42 -20.59 7.42
C SER A 177 4.40 -21.38 8.72
N ALA A 178 4.06 -20.73 9.84
CA ALA A 178 3.94 -21.37 11.15
C ALA A 178 2.87 -22.49 11.17
N ALA A 179 1.74 -22.27 10.47
CA ALA A 179 0.71 -23.31 10.34
C ALA A 179 1.16 -24.51 9.50
N LYS A 180 2.10 -24.30 8.56
CA LYS A 180 2.62 -25.37 7.71
C LYS A 180 3.73 -26.16 8.40
N SER A 181 4.66 -25.50 9.07
CA SER A 181 5.77 -26.13 9.79
C SER A 181 5.29 -26.92 11.00
N ARG A 182 4.18 -26.49 11.64
CA ARG A 182 3.68 -26.97 12.93
C ARG A 182 4.71 -26.88 14.07
N ASP A 183 5.77 -26.11 13.87
CA ASP A 183 6.78 -25.84 14.89
C ASP A 183 6.25 -24.84 15.91
N GLY A 184 6.38 -25.18 17.19
CA GLY A 184 5.95 -24.29 18.29
C GLY A 184 6.73 -22.98 18.33
N ASP A 185 7.98 -22.96 17.88
CA ASP A 185 8.80 -21.75 17.87
C ASP A 185 8.38 -20.78 16.77
N ASP A 186 8.07 -21.29 15.57
CA ASP A 186 7.51 -20.48 14.47
C ASP A 186 6.18 -19.82 14.89
N ILE A 187 5.32 -20.57 15.60
CA ILE A 187 4.03 -20.05 16.08
C ILE A 187 4.24 -18.96 17.14
N ARG A 188 5.21 -19.15 18.05
CA ARG A 188 5.56 -18.11 19.04
C ARG A 188 6.14 -16.86 18.40
N VAL A 189 6.97 -16.99 17.37
CA VAL A 189 7.50 -15.86 16.60
C VAL A 189 6.34 -15.10 15.94
N ALA A 190 5.40 -15.78 15.30
CA ALA A 190 4.24 -15.14 14.69
C ALA A 190 3.32 -14.45 15.72
N ALA A 191 3.08 -15.07 16.89
CA ALA A 191 2.29 -14.49 17.97
C ALA A 191 2.96 -13.23 18.55
N ARG A 192 4.28 -13.26 18.79
CA ARG A 192 5.04 -12.08 19.25
C ARG A 192 5.04 -10.95 18.21
N ALA A 193 5.14 -11.28 16.92
CA ALA A 193 5.09 -10.29 15.84
C ALA A 193 3.73 -9.58 15.82
N LEU A 194 2.63 -10.32 15.95
CA LEU A 194 1.26 -9.79 16.02
C LEU A 194 1.06 -8.91 17.26
N GLY A 195 1.48 -9.38 18.44
CA GLY A 195 1.38 -8.62 19.68
C GLY A 195 2.23 -7.35 19.65
N GLY A 196 3.47 -7.44 19.14
CA GLY A 196 4.38 -6.30 18.99
C GLY A 196 3.87 -5.23 18.02
N PHE A 197 3.18 -5.65 16.94
CA PHE A 197 2.61 -4.73 15.97
C PHE A 197 1.41 -3.91 16.51
N ALA A 198 0.80 -4.32 17.62
CA ALA A 198 -0.40 -3.68 18.13
C ALA A 198 -0.26 -2.17 18.40
N THR A 199 0.89 -1.72 18.91
CA THR A 199 1.16 -0.29 19.17
C THR A 199 1.45 0.47 17.89
N ASP A 200 2.36 -0.05 17.07
CA ASP A 200 2.74 0.59 15.80
C ASP A 200 1.54 0.63 14.84
N GLY A 201 0.72 -0.43 14.81
CA GLY A 201 -0.54 -0.49 14.06
C GLY A 201 -1.54 0.59 14.47
N THR A 202 -1.60 0.96 15.78
CA THR A 202 -2.46 2.06 16.24
C THR A 202 -2.01 3.40 15.65
N VAL A 203 -0.70 3.68 15.64
CA VAL A 203 -0.14 4.91 15.06
C VAL A 203 -0.40 4.95 13.55
N ILE A 204 -0.18 3.84 12.86
CA ILE A 204 -0.44 3.71 11.42
C ILE A 204 -1.91 4.00 11.11
N VAL A 205 -2.84 3.35 11.82
CA VAL A 205 -4.29 3.54 11.63
C VAL A 205 -4.70 4.99 11.94
N ALA A 206 -4.22 5.58 13.03
CA ALA A 206 -4.47 6.98 13.35
C ALA A 206 -4.01 7.91 12.22
N THR A 207 -2.82 7.65 11.66
CA THR A 207 -2.29 8.41 10.52
C THR A 207 -3.17 8.24 9.28
N VAL A 208 -3.64 7.02 8.96
CA VAL A 208 -4.57 6.78 7.84
C VAL A 208 -5.87 7.56 8.02
N ILE A 209 -6.45 7.55 9.23
CA ILE A 209 -7.71 8.26 9.52
C ILE A 209 -7.51 9.77 9.40
N LEU A 210 -6.50 10.33 10.07
CA LEU A 210 -6.25 11.77 10.07
C LEU A 210 -5.94 12.29 8.66
N SER A 211 -5.02 11.65 7.97
CA SER A 211 -4.66 12.06 6.59
C SER A 211 -5.79 11.84 5.61
N GLY A 212 -6.54 10.73 5.75
CA GLY A 212 -7.72 10.47 4.93
C GLY A 212 -8.86 11.46 5.16
N SER A 213 -9.04 11.94 6.39
CA SER A 213 -10.03 12.99 6.73
C SER A 213 -9.64 14.33 6.10
N ILE A 214 -8.34 14.69 6.16
CA ILE A 214 -7.84 15.90 5.50
C ILE A 214 -8.04 15.80 3.98
N ASN A 215 -7.70 14.68 3.36
CA ASN A 215 -7.89 14.47 1.93
C ASN A 215 -9.37 14.55 1.54
N GLY A 216 -10.26 13.89 2.29
CA GLY A 216 -11.69 13.95 2.05
C GLY A 216 -12.23 15.38 2.14
N TRP A 217 -11.78 16.15 3.14
CA TRP A 217 -12.16 17.56 3.27
C TRP A 217 -11.62 18.42 2.11
N MET A 218 -10.38 18.21 1.71
CA MET A 218 -9.75 19.00 0.64
C MET A 218 -10.34 18.70 -0.75
N ILE A 219 -10.86 17.47 -0.97
CA ILE A 219 -11.41 17.02 -2.27
C ILE A 219 -12.90 17.35 -2.37
N VAL A 220 -13.68 17.08 -1.34
CA VAL A 220 -15.15 17.17 -1.39
C VAL A 220 -15.66 18.41 -0.66
N GLY A 221 -15.04 18.80 0.44
CA GLY A 221 -15.51 19.86 1.34
C GLY A 221 -16.79 19.47 2.08
N PHE A 222 -17.23 20.32 3.02
CA PHE A 222 -18.50 20.10 3.72
C PHE A 222 -19.71 20.43 2.85
N GLU A 223 -19.61 21.48 2.03
CA GLU A 223 -20.68 21.94 1.15
C GLU A 223 -20.94 20.97 -0.01
N GLY A 224 -19.88 20.34 -0.54
CA GLY A 224 -19.98 19.37 -1.62
C GLY A 224 -20.39 17.96 -1.19
N ALA A 225 -20.40 17.65 0.13
CA ALA A 225 -20.64 16.31 0.63
C ALA A 225 -21.99 15.71 0.20
N ALA A 226 -23.05 16.50 0.23
CA ALA A 226 -24.38 16.07 -0.19
C ALA A 226 -24.45 15.78 -1.69
N ALA A 227 -23.88 16.66 -2.52
CA ALA A 227 -23.82 16.47 -3.97
C ALA A 227 -22.90 15.29 -4.36
N ALA A 228 -21.79 15.12 -3.65
CA ALA A 228 -20.86 14.03 -3.90
C ALA A 228 -21.49 12.64 -3.73
N ILE A 229 -22.40 12.45 -2.75
CA ILE A 229 -23.05 11.15 -2.49
C ILE A 229 -23.85 10.66 -3.69
N GLU A 230 -24.37 11.56 -4.52
CA GLU A 230 -25.15 11.23 -5.71
C GLU A 230 -24.26 10.88 -6.93
N THR A 231 -22.94 11.10 -6.82
CA THR A 231 -21.99 10.80 -7.91
C THR A 231 -21.43 9.38 -7.81
N PRO A 232 -20.96 8.79 -8.94
CA PRO A 232 -20.23 7.52 -8.90
C PRO A 232 -19.00 7.57 -7.98
N TYR A 233 -18.32 8.73 -7.88
CA TYR A 233 -17.21 8.95 -6.97
C TYR A 233 -17.63 8.78 -5.51
N GLY A 234 -18.71 9.41 -5.09
CA GLY A 234 -19.19 9.34 -3.71
C GLY A 234 -19.66 7.96 -3.31
N VAL A 235 -20.35 7.24 -4.20
CA VAL A 235 -20.75 5.84 -3.95
C VAL A 235 -19.52 4.97 -3.72
N LEU A 236 -18.48 5.09 -4.54
CA LEU A 236 -17.24 4.32 -4.38
C LEU A 236 -16.45 4.77 -3.14
N LEU A 237 -16.47 6.05 -2.80
CA LEU A 237 -15.88 6.57 -1.57
C LEU A 237 -16.55 5.97 -0.33
N LEU A 238 -17.89 5.92 -0.30
CA LEU A 238 -18.65 5.28 0.78
C LEU A 238 -18.34 3.77 0.87
N ALA A 239 -18.27 3.08 -0.26
CA ALA A 239 -17.85 1.68 -0.30
C ALA A 239 -16.43 1.49 0.26
N LYS A 240 -15.48 2.35 -0.11
CA LYS A 240 -14.12 2.36 0.46
C LYS A 240 -14.14 2.55 1.98
N LEU A 241 -14.89 3.52 2.48
CA LEU A 241 -15.00 3.79 3.92
C LEU A 241 -15.64 2.63 4.67
N PHE A 242 -16.65 1.99 4.09
CA PHE A 242 -17.27 0.78 4.65
C PHE A 242 -16.28 -0.37 4.75
N LEU A 243 -15.56 -0.71 3.66
CA LEU A 243 -14.56 -1.77 3.67
C LEU A 243 -13.42 -1.48 4.66
N PHE A 244 -12.99 -0.22 4.74
CA PHE A 244 -12.00 0.24 5.72
C PHE A 244 -12.51 0.04 7.16
N SER A 245 -13.76 0.36 7.45
CA SER A 245 -14.36 0.15 8.77
C SER A 245 -14.41 -1.34 9.15
N VAL A 246 -14.71 -2.22 8.19
CA VAL A 246 -14.66 -3.68 8.40
C VAL A 246 -13.22 -4.12 8.68
N MET A 247 -12.21 -3.58 7.97
CA MET A 247 -10.79 -3.88 8.24
C MET A 247 -10.39 -3.43 9.66
N LEU A 248 -10.82 -2.24 10.10
CA LEU A 248 -10.58 -1.77 11.48
C LEU A 248 -11.19 -2.71 12.53
N TRP A 249 -12.41 -3.18 12.28
CA TRP A 249 -13.07 -4.14 13.17
C TRP A 249 -12.31 -5.47 13.25
N LEU A 250 -11.85 -6.01 12.11
CA LEU A 250 -11.03 -7.22 12.07
C LEU A 250 -9.70 -7.03 12.80
N ALA A 251 -9.01 -5.90 12.58
CA ALA A 251 -7.77 -5.58 13.26
C ALA A 251 -7.97 -5.50 14.80
N ALA A 252 -9.08 -4.88 15.24
CA ALA A 252 -9.45 -4.85 16.66
C ALA A 252 -9.76 -6.27 17.20
N LEU A 253 -10.49 -7.09 16.42
CA LEU A 253 -10.76 -8.48 16.77
C LEU A 253 -9.47 -9.30 16.91
N ASN A 254 -8.55 -9.15 15.98
CA ASN A 254 -7.24 -9.79 16.04
C ASN A 254 -6.48 -9.37 17.30
N ARG A 255 -6.38 -8.05 17.55
CA ARG A 255 -5.63 -7.51 18.68
C ARG A 255 -6.19 -7.93 20.04
N PHE A 256 -7.51 -7.79 20.24
CA PHE A 256 -8.12 -7.91 21.56
C PHE A 256 -8.68 -9.31 21.85
N ARG A 257 -8.84 -10.18 20.84
CA ARG A 257 -9.42 -11.51 21.04
C ARG A 257 -8.56 -12.64 20.48
N LEU A 258 -8.12 -12.56 19.21
CA LEU A 258 -7.50 -13.72 18.57
C LEU A 258 -6.05 -13.93 18.99
N VAL A 259 -5.27 -12.85 19.14
CA VAL A 259 -3.87 -12.95 19.62
C VAL A 259 -3.80 -13.42 21.06
N PRO A 260 -4.55 -12.86 22.04
CA PRO A 260 -4.54 -13.39 23.41
C PRO A 260 -5.01 -14.86 23.50
N LYS A 261 -6.02 -15.26 22.72
CA LYS A 261 -6.47 -16.65 22.64
C LYS A 261 -5.39 -17.58 22.08
N LEU A 262 -4.61 -17.13 21.10
CA LEU A 262 -3.50 -17.93 20.56
C LEU A 262 -2.42 -18.12 21.63
N GLU A 263 -2.07 -17.07 22.39
CA GLU A 263 -1.09 -17.16 23.48
C GLU A 263 -1.53 -18.15 24.57
N THR A 264 -2.80 -18.12 24.97
CA THR A 264 -3.36 -19.09 25.92
C THR A 264 -3.34 -20.52 25.35
N ALA A 265 -3.79 -20.69 24.10
CA ALA A 265 -3.85 -21.99 23.43
C ALA A 265 -2.47 -22.65 23.20
N LEU A 266 -1.41 -21.83 23.10
CA LEU A 266 -0.02 -22.33 23.03
C LEU A 266 0.39 -23.08 24.32
N ASN A 267 -0.15 -22.64 25.46
CA ASN A 267 0.13 -23.24 26.75
C ASN A 267 -0.78 -24.48 27.02
N GLU A 268 -1.97 -24.54 26.42
CA GLU A 268 -2.98 -25.57 26.66
C GLU A 268 -3.01 -26.70 25.60
N GLY A 269 -2.17 -26.63 24.56
CA GLY A 269 -2.11 -27.63 23.48
C GLY A 269 -3.21 -27.50 22.42
N GLN A 270 -4.09 -26.50 22.46
CA GLN A 270 -5.20 -26.27 21.53
C GLN A 270 -4.84 -25.30 20.39
N ARG A 271 -3.58 -25.23 20.03
CA ARG A 271 -2.99 -24.25 19.11
C ARG A 271 -3.58 -24.24 17.69
N ASP A 272 -3.95 -25.40 17.14
CA ASP A 272 -4.36 -25.54 15.74
C ASP A 272 -5.67 -24.79 15.44
N GLN A 273 -6.64 -24.82 16.37
CA GLN A 273 -7.90 -24.12 16.21
C GLN A 273 -7.73 -22.60 16.31
N ALA A 274 -6.96 -22.14 17.31
CA ALA A 274 -6.68 -20.71 17.50
C ALA A 274 -5.93 -20.13 16.28
N LEU A 275 -4.92 -20.85 15.77
CA LEU A 275 -4.16 -20.48 14.59
C LEU A 275 -5.05 -20.47 13.33
N GLY A 276 -6.00 -21.39 13.22
CA GLY A 276 -6.98 -21.43 12.13
C GLY A 276 -7.88 -20.19 12.08
N HIS A 277 -8.37 -19.72 13.23
CA HIS A 277 -9.17 -18.49 13.31
C HIS A 277 -8.36 -17.25 12.91
N LEU A 278 -7.14 -17.13 13.42
CA LEU A 278 -6.25 -16.02 13.09
C LEU A 278 -5.89 -15.99 11.59
N LYS A 279 -5.59 -17.16 11.00
CA LYS A 279 -5.31 -17.30 9.57
C LYS A 279 -6.49 -16.84 8.71
N ARG A 280 -7.73 -17.17 9.09
CA ARG A 280 -8.95 -16.73 8.39
C ARG A 280 -9.13 -15.21 8.50
N SER A 281 -8.95 -14.66 9.69
CA SER A 281 -9.09 -13.22 9.91
C SER A 281 -8.08 -12.42 9.09
N LEU A 282 -6.78 -12.80 9.12
CA LEU A 282 -5.74 -12.16 8.31
C LEU A 282 -5.98 -12.32 6.80
N MET A 283 -6.58 -13.44 6.37
CA MET A 283 -6.95 -13.63 4.96
C MET A 283 -8.08 -12.69 4.55
N LEU A 284 -9.08 -12.49 5.42
CA LEU A 284 -10.15 -11.52 5.16
C LEU A 284 -9.62 -10.08 5.09
N GLU A 285 -8.76 -9.68 6.05
CA GLU A 285 -8.10 -8.36 5.99
C GLU A 285 -7.30 -8.17 4.69
N TYR A 286 -6.54 -9.20 4.29
CA TYR A 286 -5.80 -9.19 3.04
C TYR A 286 -6.72 -8.98 1.83
N CYS A 287 -7.82 -9.73 1.71
CA CYS A 287 -8.78 -9.57 0.62
C CYS A 287 -9.44 -8.19 0.62
N LEU A 288 -9.82 -7.69 1.80
CA LEU A 288 -10.42 -6.36 1.94
C LEU A 288 -9.43 -5.24 1.57
N ALA A 289 -8.16 -5.37 1.95
CA ALA A 289 -7.12 -4.41 1.58
C ALA A 289 -6.98 -4.31 0.05
N PHE A 290 -6.97 -5.45 -0.64
CA PHE A 290 -6.91 -5.46 -2.11
C PHE A 290 -8.19 -4.90 -2.75
N ALA A 291 -9.37 -5.16 -2.17
CA ALA A 291 -10.63 -4.57 -2.61
C ALA A 291 -10.61 -3.03 -2.45
N VAL A 292 -10.08 -2.53 -1.33
CA VAL A 292 -9.89 -1.08 -1.12
C VAL A 292 -8.94 -0.50 -2.17
N LEU A 293 -7.81 -1.15 -2.46
CA LEU A 293 -6.89 -0.67 -3.50
C LEU A 293 -7.52 -0.67 -4.90
N ALA A 294 -8.37 -1.64 -5.21
CA ALA A 294 -9.13 -1.66 -6.48
C ALA A 294 -10.09 -0.47 -6.56
N LEU A 295 -10.85 -0.19 -5.48
CA LEU A 295 -11.71 1.00 -5.42
C LEU A 295 -10.91 2.29 -5.59
N VAL A 296 -9.75 2.41 -4.93
CA VAL A 296 -8.88 3.59 -5.04
C VAL A 296 -8.34 3.77 -6.46
N ALA A 297 -8.02 2.68 -7.16
CA ALA A 297 -7.58 2.74 -8.55
C ALA A 297 -8.65 3.35 -9.48
N VAL A 298 -9.92 2.99 -9.27
CA VAL A 298 -11.07 3.56 -10.00
C VAL A 298 -11.35 4.99 -9.54
N LEU A 299 -11.42 5.24 -8.22
CA LEU A 299 -11.68 6.57 -7.64
C LEU A 299 -10.75 7.65 -8.18
N GLY A 300 -9.47 7.30 -8.38
CA GLY A 300 -8.49 8.25 -8.90
C GLY A 300 -8.64 8.59 -10.39
N THR A 301 -9.63 8.03 -11.10
CA THR A 301 -9.96 8.38 -12.48
C THR A 301 -11.29 9.13 -12.61
N LEU A 302 -12.02 9.30 -11.51
CA LEU A 302 -13.33 9.93 -11.48
C LEU A 302 -13.23 11.38 -10.96
N ALA A 303 -14.07 12.26 -11.50
CA ALA A 303 -14.29 13.59 -10.94
C ALA A 303 -15.08 13.48 -9.61
N PRO A 304 -14.66 14.17 -8.54
CA PRO A 304 -15.32 14.08 -7.24
C PRO A 304 -16.68 14.80 -7.18
N LEU A 305 -16.83 15.88 -7.95
CA LEU A 305 -18.06 16.69 -8.03
C LEU A 305 -18.50 16.81 -9.48
N PRO A 306 -19.80 16.95 -9.76
CA PRO A 306 -20.28 17.27 -11.09
C PRO A 306 -19.73 18.65 -11.52
N GLU A 307 -19.33 18.75 -12.78
CA GLU A 307 -18.93 20.02 -13.44
C GLU A 307 -20.13 20.96 -13.61
#